data_a654be14de73b54f5d699dafc8d11c1c
#
_entry.id   a654be14de73b54f5d699dafc8d11c1c
#
_cell.length_a   1.000
_cell.length_b   1.000
_cell.length_c   1.000
_cell.angle_alpha   90.00
_cell.angle_beta   90.00
_cell.angle_gamma   90.00
#
_symmetry.space_group_name_H-M   'P 1'
#
loop_
_entity.id
_entity.type
_entity.pdbx_description
1 polymer ?
#
loop_
_entity_poly.entity_id
_entity_poly.type
_entity_poly.pdbx_seq_one_letter_code
_entity_poly.pdbx_strand_id
1 'polypeptide(L)'
;MANAIIENDKIIITIPVERVVAGVKEELEEYLNNCPIEVIPIRKLSSEQNGLIHVLLKQYADELGWTLIDMKEYIKEQFALTNDLDYFSTANCDIEMANNFIAYIIEHALENQINLYILNKNDKRYKHMLDIDTIEQRRIIACLKAKVCAVCGKQHNEYITIELHHWKTVSSAVGNYDNDDGLQTPFLSLCTQHHSEFHSIGIDKFKNKYIIEGVWLNEQLVYDLLGVYPNHFKLFRIKLKEGHYNVQSRSNR
;
A
#
# COMPACT_ATOMS: atom_id res chain seq x y z
N MET A 1 -5.21 6.43 -33.97
CA MET A 1 -5.73 6.20 -32.64
C MET A 1 -7.08 5.52 -32.74
N ALA A 2 -7.40 4.60 -31.84
CA ALA A 2 -8.76 4.10 -31.74
C ALA A 2 -9.65 5.21 -31.16
N ASN A 3 -10.86 5.38 -31.72
CA ASN A 3 -11.84 6.34 -31.21
C ASN A 3 -13.02 5.55 -30.64
N ALA A 4 -13.48 5.95 -29.47
CA ALA A 4 -14.70 5.39 -28.89
C ALA A 4 -15.74 6.52 -28.73
N ILE A 5 -16.97 6.26 -29.17
CA ILE A 5 -18.11 7.17 -28.99
C ILE A 5 -19.26 6.41 -28.31
N ILE A 6 -20.06 7.11 -27.53
CA ILE A 6 -21.29 6.57 -26.93
C ILE A 6 -22.45 7.14 -27.74
N GLU A 7 -23.22 6.28 -28.37
CA GLU A 7 -24.38 6.66 -29.17
C GLU A 7 -25.51 5.67 -28.94
N ASN A 8 -26.71 6.15 -28.60
CA ASN A 8 -27.91 5.33 -28.37
C ASN A 8 -27.67 4.15 -27.41
N ASP A 9 -27.06 4.41 -26.24
CA ASP A 9 -26.70 3.42 -25.22
C ASP A 9 -25.74 2.31 -25.70
N LYS A 10 -25.02 2.55 -26.77
CA LYS A 10 -23.98 1.67 -27.31
C LYS A 10 -22.62 2.37 -27.29
N ILE A 11 -21.59 1.62 -26.98
CA ILE A 11 -20.20 2.05 -27.15
C ILE A 11 -19.72 1.57 -28.52
N ILE A 12 -19.41 2.51 -29.42
CA ILE A 12 -18.86 2.22 -30.74
C ILE A 12 -17.35 2.48 -30.67
N ILE A 13 -16.55 1.44 -30.89
CA ILE A 13 -15.09 1.53 -30.94
C ILE A 13 -14.65 1.39 -32.40
N THR A 14 -14.04 2.46 -32.92
CA THR A 14 -13.49 2.46 -34.29
C THR A 14 -11.97 2.25 -34.19
N ILE A 15 -11.49 1.16 -34.79
CA ILE A 15 -10.05 0.82 -34.89
C ILE A 15 -9.65 0.96 -36.38
N PRO A 16 -8.62 1.79 -36.71
CA PRO A 16 -8.13 1.89 -38.08
C PRO A 16 -7.68 0.53 -38.60
N VAL A 17 -8.14 0.16 -39.81
CA VAL A 17 -7.90 -1.15 -40.43
C VAL A 17 -6.41 -1.43 -40.64
N GLU A 18 -5.60 -0.40 -40.91
CA GLU A 18 -4.14 -0.52 -41.04
C GLU A 18 -3.41 -0.99 -39.78
N ARG A 19 -4.10 -0.99 -38.62
CA ARG A 19 -3.58 -1.52 -37.36
C ARG A 19 -4.00 -2.95 -37.07
N VAL A 20 -4.81 -3.53 -37.94
CA VAL A 20 -5.21 -4.94 -37.84
C VAL A 20 -4.22 -5.77 -38.61
N VAL A 21 -3.64 -6.78 -37.99
CA VAL A 21 -2.67 -7.68 -38.65
C VAL A 21 -3.32 -8.33 -39.86
N ALA A 22 -2.62 -8.33 -41.01
CA ALA A 22 -3.12 -8.93 -42.22
C ALA A 22 -3.44 -10.42 -42.00
N GLY A 23 -4.61 -10.86 -42.47
CA GLY A 23 -5.10 -12.24 -42.29
C GLY A 23 -6.09 -12.45 -41.17
N VAL A 24 -6.26 -11.47 -40.28
CA VAL A 24 -7.16 -11.58 -39.10
C VAL A 24 -8.48 -10.83 -39.30
N LYS A 25 -8.62 -10.08 -40.40
CA LYS A 25 -9.78 -9.20 -40.62
C LYS A 25 -11.10 -9.95 -40.75
N GLU A 26 -11.10 -11.04 -41.46
CA GLU A 26 -12.30 -11.83 -41.76
C GLU A 26 -12.73 -12.67 -40.54
N GLU A 27 -11.78 -13.08 -39.70
CA GLU A 27 -12.04 -13.82 -38.47
C GLU A 27 -12.36 -12.89 -37.29
N LEU A 28 -11.91 -11.62 -37.35
CA LEU A 28 -12.04 -10.68 -36.25
C LEU A 28 -13.50 -10.30 -35.96
N GLU A 29 -14.32 -10.14 -37.02
CA GLU A 29 -15.74 -9.81 -36.87
C GLU A 29 -16.50 -10.96 -36.18
N GLU A 30 -16.25 -12.20 -36.60
CA GLU A 30 -16.85 -13.39 -36.00
C GLU A 30 -16.35 -13.58 -34.56
N TYR A 31 -15.07 -13.35 -34.30
CA TYR A 31 -14.47 -13.43 -32.95
C TYR A 31 -15.07 -12.38 -32.01
N LEU A 32 -15.14 -11.11 -32.43
CA LEU A 32 -15.67 -10.02 -31.62
C LEU A 32 -17.18 -10.15 -31.31
N ASN A 33 -17.94 -10.75 -32.23
CA ASN A 33 -19.37 -11.02 -32.05
C ASN A 33 -19.65 -12.19 -31.10
N ASN A 34 -18.71 -13.10 -30.93
CA ASN A 34 -18.86 -14.34 -30.15
C ASN A 34 -18.09 -14.31 -28.81
N CYS A 35 -17.18 -13.33 -28.59
CA CYS A 35 -16.44 -13.21 -27.34
C CYS A 35 -17.03 -12.13 -26.45
N PRO A 36 -17.18 -12.38 -25.13
CA PRO A 36 -17.49 -11.31 -24.19
C PRO A 36 -16.31 -10.32 -24.15
N ILE A 37 -16.60 -9.07 -24.50
CA ILE A 37 -15.61 -7.98 -24.43
C ILE A 37 -15.83 -7.27 -23.09
N GLU A 38 -14.85 -7.38 -22.20
CA GLU A 38 -14.82 -6.59 -20.97
C GLU A 38 -14.02 -5.31 -21.22
N VAL A 39 -14.70 -4.16 -21.11
CA VAL A 39 -14.05 -2.85 -21.20
C VAL A 39 -13.72 -2.39 -19.78
N ILE A 40 -12.48 -2.55 -19.37
CA ILE A 40 -12.00 -2.05 -18.08
C ILE A 40 -11.51 -0.61 -18.29
N PRO A 41 -12.22 0.40 -17.73
CA PRO A 41 -11.78 1.79 -17.85
C PRO A 41 -10.48 1.98 -17.06
N ILE A 42 -9.41 2.38 -17.71
CA ILE A 42 -8.16 2.77 -17.05
C ILE A 42 -8.42 4.10 -16.34
N ARG A 43 -8.55 4.05 -15.02
CA ARG A 43 -8.65 5.25 -14.19
C ARG A 43 -7.26 5.88 -14.09
N LYS A 44 -7.10 7.07 -14.67
CA LYS A 44 -5.85 7.83 -14.57
C LYS A 44 -5.63 8.35 -13.16
N LEU A 45 -4.37 8.57 -12.80
CA LEU A 45 -3.93 9.30 -11.61
C LEU A 45 -4.79 10.56 -11.39
N SER A 46 -5.37 10.70 -10.20
CA SER A 46 -6.13 11.89 -9.84
C SER A 46 -5.20 13.08 -9.53
N SER A 47 -5.73 14.31 -9.64
CA SER A 47 -5.00 15.52 -9.24
C SER A 47 -4.57 15.48 -7.78
N GLU A 48 -5.34 14.83 -6.94
CA GLU A 48 -5.12 14.68 -5.52
C GLU A 48 -3.99 13.70 -5.22
N GLN A 49 -3.99 12.54 -5.87
CA GLN A 49 -2.87 11.60 -5.76
C GLN A 49 -1.57 12.24 -6.25
N ASN A 50 -1.63 12.98 -7.37
CA ASN A 50 -0.47 13.71 -7.86
C ASN A 50 0.00 14.77 -6.86
N GLY A 51 -0.92 15.52 -6.25
CA GLY A 51 -0.62 16.49 -5.18
C GLY A 51 0.05 15.82 -3.99
N LEU A 52 -0.46 14.67 -3.54
CA LEU A 52 0.13 13.92 -2.44
C LEU A 52 1.54 13.42 -2.77
N ILE A 53 1.76 12.87 -3.96
CA ILE A 53 3.09 12.46 -4.42
C ILE A 53 4.08 13.62 -4.31
N HIS A 54 3.70 14.81 -4.79
CA HIS A 54 4.56 16.00 -4.72
C HIS A 54 4.86 16.44 -3.29
N VAL A 55 3.87 16.38 -2.38
CA VAL A 55 4.04 16.71 -0.96
C VAL A 55 5.00 15.74 -0.27
N LEU A 56 4.83 14.44 -0.48
CA LEU A 56 5.69 13.41 0.12
C LEU A 56 7.14 13.54 -0.39
N LEU A 57 7.31 13.69 -1.70
CA LEU A 57 8.64 13.87 -2.30
C LEU A 57 9.31 15.17 -1.85
N LYS A 58 8.55 16.25 -1.65
CA LYS A 58 9.09 17.53 -1.13
C LYS A 58 9.58 17.36 0.31
N GLN A 59 8.78 16.72 1.20
CA GLN A 59 9.22 16.43 2.56
C GLN A 59 10.50 15.58 2.57
N TYR A 60 10.53 14.55 1.73
CA TYR A 60 11.68 13.66 1.63
C TYR A 60 12.95 14.40 1.16
N ALA A 61 12.80 15.24 0.14
CA ALA A 61 13.87 16.08 -0.37
C ALA A 61 14.42 17.03 0.70
N ASP A 62 13.51 17.69 1.44
CA ASP A 62 13.88 18.64 2.50
C ASP A 62 14.66 17.97 3.63
N GLU A 63 14.28 16.78 4.05
CA GLU A 63 14.98 16.03 5.10
C GLU A 63 16.40 15.60 4.69
N LEU A 64 16.61 15.33 3.40
CA LEU A 64 17.93 14.96 2.86
C LEU A 64 18.75 16.15 2.33
N GLY A 65 18.18 17.36 2.29
CA GLY A 65 18.82 18.53 1.69
C GLY A 65 18.91 18.46 0.16
N TRP A 66 18.01 17.71 -0.49
CA TRP A 66 17.94 17.57 -1.94
C TRP A 66 16.95 18.55 -2.56
N THR A 67 17.08 18.78 -3.88
CA THR A 67 16.00 19.47 -4.60
C THR A 67 14.83 18.52 -4.84
N LEU A 68 13.61 19.08 -4.95
CA LEU A 68 12.43 18.27 -5.29
C LEU A 68 12.59 17.56 -6.64
N ILE A 69 13.29 18.19 -7.60
CA ILE A 69 13.50 17.63 -8.94
C ILE A 69 14.39 16.39 -8.85
N ASP A 70 15.52 16.48 -8.18
CA ASP A 70 16.46 15.35 -8.03
C ASP A 70 15.82 14.20 -7.27
N MET A 71 15.10 14.50 -6.18
CA MET A 71 14.38 13.48 -5.40
C MET A 71 13.31 12.78 -6.24
N LYS A 72 12.57 13.54 -7.04
CA LYS A 72 11.51 12.99 -7.89
C LYS A 72 12.08 12.02 -8.95
N GLU A 73 13.15 12.40 -9.62
CA GLU A 73 13.78 11.55 -10.63
C GLU A 73 14.41 10.31 -9.97
N TYR A 74 15.13 10.47 -8.88
CA TYR A 74 15.72 9.36 -8.12
C TYR A 74 14.68 8.33 -7.68
N ILE A 75 13.61 8.75 -7.01
CA ILE A 75 12.59 7.82 -6.50
C ILE A 75 11.81 7.14 -7.62
N LYS A 76 11.57 7.82 -8.75
CA LYS A 76 10.97 7.18 -9.93
C LYS A 76 11.87 6.11 -10.54
N GLU A 77 13.17 6.37 -10.64
CA GLU A 77 14.14 5.40 -11.13
C GLU A 77 14.19 4.17 -10.21
N GLN A 78 14.30 4.38 -8.89
CA GLN A 78 14.28 3.29 -7.92
C GLN A 78 12.97 2.48 -7.96
N PHE A 79 11.83 3.15 -8.10
CA PHE A 79 10.55 2.49 -8.25
C PHE A 79 10.46 1.65 -9.53
N ALA A 80 10.95 2.18 -10.64
CA ALA A 80 10.99 1.47 -11.92
C ALA A 80 11.86 0.21 -11.82
N LEU A 81 13.07 0.33 -11.25
CA LEU A 81 13.98 -0.80 -11.04
C LEU A 81 13.37 -1.88 -10.13
N THR A 82 12.70 -1.47 -9.05
CA THR A 82 12.08 -2.40 -8.09
C THR A 82 10.91 -3.19 -8.70
N ASN A 83 10.24 -2.60 -9.70
CA ASN A 83 9.06 -3.19 -10.34
C ASN A 83 9.34 -3.76 -11.75
N ASP A 84 10.61 -3.91 -12.14
CA ASP A 84 11.06 -4.39 -13.46
C ASP A 84 10.42 -3.58 -14.62
N LEU A 85 10.34 -2.24 -14.46
CA LEU A 85 9.81 -1.31 -15.46
C LEU A 85 10.98 -0.62 -16.18
N ASP A 86 10.92 -0.49 -17.49
CA ASP A 86 11.89 0.28 -18.26
C ASP A 86 11.87 1.77 -17.90
N TYR A 87 10.69 2.29 -17.59
CA TYR A 87 10.47 3.68 -17.24
C TYR A 87 9.17 3.87 -16.46
N PHE A 88 9.17 4.78 -15.47
CA PHE A 88 7.97 5.20 -14.75
C PHE A 88 7.70 6.70 -14.87
N SER A 89 6.45 7.05 -15.18
CA SER A 89 5.97 8.44 -15.23
C SER A 89 4.59 8.58 -14.60
N THR A 90 4.46 9.53 -13.69
CA THR A 90 3.17 9.90 -13.09
C THR A 90 2.18 10.49 -14.09
N ALA A 91 2.65 11.01 -15.24
CA ALA A 91 1.78 11.59 -16.27
C ALA A 91 0.87 10.56 -16.96
N ASN A 92 1.28 9.30 -17.02
CA ASN A 92 0.59 8.22 -17.74
C ASN A 92 0.25 7.01 -16.85
N CYS A 93 0.38 7.11 -15.53
CA CYS A 93 0.03 6.02 -14.65
C CYS A 93 -1.47 6.01 -14.29
N ASP A 94 -1.99 4.83 -14.01
CA ASP A 94 -3.32 4.64 -13.48
C ASP A 94 -3.36 4.84 -11.96
N ILE A 95 -4.55 4.77 -11.38
CA ILE A 95 -4.77 4.95 -9.94
C ILE A 95 -4.03 3.88 -9.11
N GLU A 96 -4.00 2.65 -9.57
CA GLU A 96 -3.37 1.54 -8.87
C GLU A 96 -1.85 1.72 -8.83
N MET A 97 -1.25 2.02 -9.96
CA MET A 97 0.18 2.31 -10.06
C MET A 97 0.57 3.55 -9.25
N ALA A 98 -0.29 4.59 -9.24
CA ALA A 98 -0.09 5.77 -8.40
C ALA A 98 -0.11 5.45 -6.92
N ASN A 99 -1.04 4.60 -6.46
CA ASN A 99 -1.10 4.13 -5.08
C ASN A 99 0.13 3.29 -4.71
N ASN A 100 0.60 2.44 -5.63
CA ASN A 100 1.82 1.66 -5.42
C ASN A 100 3.05 2.57 -5.32
N PHE A 101 3.12 3.60 -6.13
CA PHE A 101 4.20 4.59 -6.07
C PHE A 101 4.17 5.40 -4.77
N ILE A 102 2.99 5.83 -4.30
CA ILE A 102 2.83 6.50 -2.99
C ILE A 102 3.31 5.59 -1.86
N ALA A 103 2.91 4.32 -1.86
CA ALA A 103 3.36 3.34 -0.87
C ALA A 103 4.88 3.17 -0.91
N TYR A 104 5.45 3.08 -2.10
CA TYR A 104 6.89 2.96 -2.29
C TYR A 104 7.65 4.18 -1.72
N ILE A 105 7.19 5.41 -1.98
CA ILE A 105 7.81 6.62 -1.41
C ILE A 105 7.85 6.53 0.13
N ILE A 106 6.76 6.10 0.75
CA ILE A 106 6.66 5.97 2.21
C ILE A 106 7.58 4.87 2.73
N GLU A 107 7.57 3.68 2.11
CA GLU A 107 8.44 2.55 2.48
C GLU A 107 9.92 2.93 2.36
N HIS A 108 10.32 3.49 1.22
CA HIS A 108 11.70 3.90 0.96
C HIS A 108 12.17 5.00 1.95
N ALA A 109 11.32 5.97 2.28
CA ALA A 109 11.66 6.98 3.27
C ALA A 109 11.85 6.36 4.67
N LEU A 110 10.99 5.44 5.09
CA LEU A 110 11.09 4.74 6.37
C LEU A 110 12.36 3.89 6.45
N GLU A 111 12.75 3.20 5.38
CA GLU A 111 14.01 2.44 5.29
C GLU A 111 15.23 3.36 5.48
N ASN A 112 15.14 4.59 5.01
CA ASN A 112 16.16 5.63 5.20
C ASN A 112 15.99 6.44 6.49
N GLN A 113 15.16 5.97 7.42
CA GLN A 113 14.91 6.57 8.74
C GLN A 113 14.23 7.94 8.69
N ILE A 114 13.52 8.23 7.62
CA ILE A 114 12.78 9.46 7.41
C ILE A 114 11.28 9.20 7.55
N ASN A 115 10.63 9.95 8.44
CA ASN A 115 9.19 9.88 8.63
C ASN A 115 8.50 10.93 7.77
N LEU A 116 7.71 10.47 6.80
CA LEU A 116 6.86 11.35 6.01
C LEU A 116 5.49 11.48 6.69
N TYR A 117 5.04 12.71 6.84
CA TYR A 117 3.75 13.03 7.46
C TYR A 117 2.69 13.18 6.37
N ILE A 118 1.73 12.27 6.33
CA ILE A 118 0.52 12.47 5.54
C ILE A 118 -0.30 13.51 6.28
N LEU A 119 -0.39 14.69 5.68
CA LEU A 119 -0.88 15.93 6.29
C LEU A 119 -2.22 15.78 7.02
N ASN A 120 -2.30 16.59 8.06
CA ASN A 120 -3.34 16.74 9.06
C ASN A 120 -4.76 16.46 8.53
N LYS A 121 -5.37 15.40 9.03
CA LYS A 121 -6.72 14.92 8.69
C LYS A 121 -7.85 15.91 9.02
N ASN A 122 -7.52 17.06 9.62
CA ASN A 122 -8.48 18.15 9.87
C ASN A 122 -8.63 19.12 8.68
N ASP A 123 -7.80 19.00 7.63
CA ASP A 123 -7.98 19.81 6.43
C ASP A 123 -9.01 19.13 5.51
N LYS A 124 -10.21 19.72 5.49
CA LYS A 124 -11.36 19.22 4.71
C LYS A 124 -11.05 18.99 3.22
N ARG A 125 -9.99 19.62 2.68
CA ARG A 125 -9.58 19.50 1.29
C ARG A 125 -9.05 18.11 0.94
N TYR A 126 -8.48 17.37 1.91
CA TYR A 126 -7.92 16.05 1.67
C TYR A 126 -8.88 14.89 1.94
N LYS A 127 -9.98 15.13 2.65
CA LYS A 127 -10.97 14.08 2.98
C LYS A 127 -11.79 13.57 1.78
N HIS A 128 -11.87 14.35 0.69
CA HIS A 128 -12.70 13.99 -0.47
C HIS A 128 -11.92 13.37 -1.63
N MET A 129 -10.61 13.27 -1.50
CA MET A 129 -9.74 13.20 -2.67
C MET A 129 -8.88 11.95 -2.77
N LEU A 130 -8.77 11.16 -1.72
CA LEU A 130 -7.96 9.95 -1.68
C LEU A 130 -8.80 8.84 -1.08
N ASP A 131 -8.57 7.65 -1.55
CA ASP A 131 -8.82 6.45 -0.77
C ASP A 131 -7.85 6.47 0.44
N ILE A 132 -8.16 7.41 1.36
CA ILE A 132 -7.34 7.70 2.54
C ILE A 132 -7.15 6.42 3.37
N ASP A 133 -8.19 5.56 3.39
CA ASP A 133 -8.15 4.31 4.12
C ASP A 133 -7.09 3.36 3.52
N THR A 134 -7.01 3.26 2.21
CA THR A 134 -6.00 2.44 1.53
C THR A 134 -4.58 2.97 1.76
N ILE A 135 -4.37 4.27 1.67
CA ILE A 135 -3.05 4.89 1.89
C ILE A 135 -2.66 4.77 3.35
N GLU A 136 -3.60 5.02 4.28
CA GLU A 136 -3.34 4.86 5.71
C GLU A 136 -3.00 3.41 6.06
N GLN A 137 -3.71 2.43 5.50
CA GLN A 137 -3.39 1.02 5.67
C GLN A 137 -1.99 0.68 5.16
N ARG A 138 -1.61 1.19 3.98
CA ARG A 138 -0.26 1.00 3.43
C ARG A 138 0.81 1.63 4.30
N ARG A 139 0.58 2.84 4.84
CA ARG A 139 1.47 3.49 5.79
C ARG A 139 1.66 2.64 7.06
N ILE A 140 0.58 2.06 7.60
CA ILE A 140 0.65 1.20 8.78
C ILE A 140 1.41 -0.10 8.46
N ILE A 141 1.19 -0.69 7.28
CA ILE A 141 1.94 -1.86 6.82
C ILE A 141 3.44 -1.53 6.70
N ALA A 142 3.79 -0.37 6.13
CA ALA A 142 5.18 0.09 6.06
C ALA A 142 5.79 0.25 7.47
N CYS A 143 5.06 0.87 8.40
CA CYS A 143 5.47 0.98 9.80
C CYS A 143 5.68 -0.39 10.47
N LEU A 144 4.81 -1.37 10.20
CA LEU A 144 4.96 -2.73 10.69
C LEU A 144 6.24 -3.38 10.16
N LYS A 145 6.50 -3.31 8.86
CA LYS A 145 7.69 -3.87 8.22
C LYS A 145 8.98 -3.22 8.71
N ALA A 146 9.02 -1.89 8.78
CA ALA A 146 10.17 -1.12 9.21
C ALA A 146 10.35 -1.07 10.74
N LYS A 147 9.44 -1.67 11.51
CA LYS A 147 9.43 -1.64 12.98
C LYS A 147 9.44 -0.22 13.54
N VAL A 148 8.51 0.60 13.05
CA VAL A 148 8.32 2.02 13.38
C VAL A 148 6.98 2.20 14.09
N CYS A 149 6.93 3.10 15.08
CA CYS A 149 5.67 3.44 15.74
C CYS A 149 4.71 4.15 14.77
N ALA A 150 3.56 3.55 14.49
CA ALA A 150 2.57 4.09 13.56
C ALA A 150 1.97 5.46 14.00
N VAL A 151 2.15 5.84 15.27
CA VAL A 151 1.66 7.12 15.82
C VAL A 151 2.69 8.23 15.73
N CYS A 152 3.92 8.00 16.25
CA CYS A 152 4.93 9.05 16.40
C CYS A 152 6.17 8.87 15.52
N GLY A 153 6.22 7.83 14.70
CA GLY A 153 7.32 7.59 13.78
C GLY A 153 8.66 7.17 14.42
N LYS A 154 8.70 6.95 15.75
CA LYS A 154 9.93 6.47 16.39
C LYS A 154 10.28 5.07 15.90
N GLN A 155 11.55 4.85 15.59
CA GLN A 155 12.08 3.56 15.15
C GLN A 155 12.56 2.71 16.32
N HIS A 156 12.53 1.39 16.11
CA HIS A 156 13.10 0.44 17.05
C HIS A 156 14.63 0.55 17.10
N ASN A 157 15.18 0.70 18.30
CA ASN A 157 16.62 0.69 18.56
C ASN A 157 16.88 0.19 19.99
N GLU A 158 18.12 0.27 20.46
CA GLU A 158 18.48 -0.16 21.82
C GLU A 158 17.74 0.56 22.94
N TYR A 159 17.24 1.78 22.72
CA TYR A 159 16.54 2.61 23.71
C TYR A 159 15.02 2.64 23.50
N ILE A 160 14.56 2.32 22.31
CA ILE A 160 13.15 2.43 21.93
C ILE A 160 12.64 1.07 21.45
N THR A 161 11.77 0.47 22.24
CA THR A 161 11.08 -0.76 21.86
C THR A 161 9.83 -0.43 21.05
N ILE A 162 9.73 -1.05 19.87
CA ILE A 162 8.52 -1.07 19.07
C ILE A 162 7.92 -2.46 19.13
N GLU A 163 6.67 -2.53 19.54
CA GLU A 163 5.91 -3.76 19.75
C GLU A 163 4.84 -3.93 18.69
N LEU A 164 4.62 -5.17 18.28
CA LEU A 164 3.44 -5.54 17.50
C LEU A 164 2.23 -5.53 18.42
N HIS A 165 1.24 -4.72 18.08
CA HIS A 165 0.05 -4.55 18.90
C HIS A 165 -1.19 -5.08 18.20
N HIS A 166 -1.94 -5.93 18.88
CA HIS A 166 -3.25 -6.39 18.45
C HIS A 166 -4.29 -5.28 18.63
N TRP A 167 -4.96 -4.90 17.56
CA TRP A 167 -6.00 -3.87 17.62
C TRP A 167 -7.19 -4.27 18.50
N LYS A 168 -7.57 -5.56 18.46
CA LYS A 168 -8.53 -6.16 19.38
C LYS A 168 -7.80 -7.05 20.39
N THR A 169 -8.33 -7.17 21.60
CA THR A 169 -7.70 -8.01 22.62
C THR A 169 -7.60 -9.46 22.15
N VAL A 170 -6.45 -10.08 22.39
CA VAL A 170 -6.21 -11.49 22.00
C VAL A 170 -7.25 -12.43 22.58
N SER A 171 -7.64 -12.21 23.85
CA SER A 171 -8.69 -13.00 24.52
C SER A 171 -10.04 -12.96 23.80
N SER A 172 -10.38 -11.82 23.20
CA SER A 172 -11.64 -11.67 22.44
C SER A 172 -11.56 -12.16 21.01
N ALA A 173 -10.37 -12.17 20.41
CA ALA A 173 -10.17 -12.54 19.01
C ALA A 173 -9.86 -14.02 18.84
N VAL A 174 -8.92 -14.57 19.62
CA VAL A 174 -8.38 -15.94 19.45
C VAL A 174 -8.29 -16.76 20.74
N GLY A 175 -8.70 -16.21 21.87
CA GLY A 175 -8.67 -16.86 23.17
C GLY A 175 -7.32 -16.79 23.87
N ASN A 176 -6.21 -17.13 23.22
CA ASN A 176 -4.86 -16.99 23.73
C ASN A 176 -3.83 -16.77 22.61
N TYR A 177 -2.61 -16.36 22.98
CA TYR A 177 -1.51 -16.05 22.04
C TYR A 177 -1.01 -17.27 21.25
N ASP A 178 -1.18 -18.48 21.76
CA ASP A 178 -0.73 -19.69 21.05
C ASP A 178 -1.64 -20.03 19.86
N ASN A 179 -2.88 -19.53 19.88
CA ASN A 179 -3.85 -19.67 18.78
C ASN A 179 -3.77 -18.53 17.76
N ASP A 180 -2.86 -17.57 17.94
CA ASP A 180 -2.73 -16.44 17.04
C ASP A 180 -1.85 -16.81 15.83
N ASP A 181 -2.49 -16.84 14.66
CA ASP A 181 -1.80 -16.99 13.38
C ASP A 181 -1.61 -15.65 12.63
N GLY A 182 -2.01 -14.53 13.23
CA GLY A 182 -1.89 -13.21 12.64
C GLY A 182 -3.01 -12.83 11.67
N LEU A 183 -4.00 -13.70 11.45
CA LEU A 183 -5.09 -13.50 10.49
C LEU A 183 -6.43 -13.16 11.16
N GLN A 184 -6.50 -13.22 12.50
CA GLN A 184 -7.75 -13.15 13.27
C GLN A 184 -8.08 -11.77 13.81
N THR A 185 -7.16 -10.82 13.74
CA THR A 185 -7.32 -9.46 14.28
C THR A 185 -6.45 -8.48 13.51
N PRO A 186 -6.85 -7.20 13.43
CA PRO A 186 -5.98 -6.17 12.87
C PRO A 186 -4.77 -5.87 13.78
N PHE A 187 -3.70 -5.36 13.20
CA PHE A 187 -2.44 -5.05 13.88
C PHE A 187 -1.95 -3.63 13.58
N LEU A 188 -1.14 -3.12 14.47
CA LEU A 188 -0.26 -1.96 14.23
C LEU A 188 1.00 -2.06 15.11
N SER A 189 2.01 -1.26 14.76
CA SER A 189 3.25 -1.16 15.52
C SER A 189 3.24 0.08 16.41
N LEU A 190 3.53 -0.09 17.70
CA LEU A 190 3.53 0.99 18.69
C LEU A 190 4.82 0.98 19.51
N CYS A 191 5.34 2.18 19.84
CA CYS A 191 6.33 2.29 20.90
C CYS A 191 5.68 2.05 22.27
N THR A 192 6.47 1.71 23.27
CA THR A 192 6.01 1.41 24.64
C THR A 192 5.07 2.47 25.19
N GLN A 193 5.34 3.75 24.92
CA GLN A 193 4.49 4.87 25.35
C GLN A 193 3.08 4.78 24.76
N HIS A 194 2.97 4.65 23.41
CA HIS A 194 1.68 4.59 22.75
C HIS A 194 0.97 3.26 22.95
N HIS A 195 1.71 2.17 23.18
CA HIS A 195 1.15 0.89 23.57
C HIS A 195 0.47 0.97 24.94
N SER A 196 1.16 1.53 25.94
CA SER A 196 0.59 1.76 27.28
C SER A 196 -0.61 2.71 27.24
N GLU A 197 -0.53 3.76 26.44
CA GLU A 197 -1.64 4.69 26.26
C GLU A 197 -2.86 4.01 25.63
N PHE A 198 -2.67 3.18 24.59
CA PHE A 198 -3.75 2.41 23.97
C PHE A 198 -4.53 1.62 25.03
N HIS A 199 -3.83 0.88 25.87
CA HIS A 199 -4.46 0.12 26.96
C HIS A 199 -5.14 0.99 28.01
N SER A 200 -4.61 2.20 28.25
CA SER A 200 -5.16 3.13 29.23
C SER A 200 -6.46 3.79 28.79
N ILE A 201 -6.52 4.25 27.52
CA ILE A 201 -7.67 5.03 27.03
C ILE A 201 -8.69 4.21 26.25
N GLY A 202 -8.30 3.02 25.79
CA GLY A 202 -9.10 2.09 24.99
C GLY A 202 -9.19 2.45 23.51
N ILE A 203 -9.68 1.48 22.72
CA ILE A 203 -9.65 1.48 21.27
C ILE A 203 -10.33 2.72 20.64
N ASP A 204 -11.55 3.06 21.08
CA ASP A 204 -12.32 4.14 20.47
C ASP A 204 -11.70 5.51 20.69
N LYS A 205 -11.21 5.77 21.91
CA LYS A 205 -10.53 7.03 22.23
C LYS A 205 -9.19 7.12 21.51
N PHE A 206 -8.44 6.02 21.42
CA PHE A 206 -7.17 5.98 20.70
C PHE A 206 -7.37 6.22 19.20
N LYS A 207 -8.34 5.52 18.58
CA LYS A 207 -8.75 5.72 17.19
C LYS A 207 -9.10 7.19 16.91
N ASN A 208 -9.92 7.79 17.77
CA ASN A 208 -10.36 9.18 17.60
C ASN A 208 -9.23 10.19 17.82
N LYS A 209 -8.34 9.94 18.78
CA LYS A 209 -7.23 10.83 19.11
C LYS A 209 -6.18 10.88 18.00
N TYR A 210 -5.78 9.73 17.49
CA TYR A 210 -4.70 9.61 16.52
C TYR A 210 -5.21 9.41 15.07
N ILE A 211 -6.54 9.23 14.92
CA ILE A 211 -7.21 8.95 13.64
C ILE A 211 -6.52 7.79 12.91
N ILE A 212 -6.26 6.72 13.62
CA ILE A 212 -5.56 5.53 13.16
C ILE A 212 -6.37 4.28 13.48
N GLU A 213 -6.25 3.26 12.66
CA GLU A 213 -6.87 1.96 12.86
C GLU A 213 -5.87 0.85 12.52
N GLY A 214 -5.97 -0.31 13.20
CA GLY A 214 -5.15 -1.47 12.88
C GLY A 214 -5.47 -2.03 11.50
N VAL A 215 -4.49 -2.65 10.85
CA VAL A 215 -4.63 -3.26 9.53
C VAL A 215 -4.75 -4.77 9.63
N TRP A 216 -5.61 -5.36 8.79
CA TRP A 216 -5.69 -6.80 8.61
C TRP A 216 -4.50 -7.29 7.79
N LEU A 217 -3.88 -8.38 8.26
CA LEU A 217 -2.80 -9.02 7.53
C LEU A 217 -3.34 -10.17 6.68
N ASN A 218 -2.74 -10.40 5.54
CA ASN A 218 -2.88 -11.62 4.76
C ASN A 218 -1.70 -12.55 5.02
N GLU A 219 -1.77 -13.78 4.52
CA GLU A 219 -0.73 -14.80 4.74
C GLU A 219 0.67 -14.31 4.32
N GLN A 220 0.78 -13.60 3.20
CA GLN A 220 2.06 -13.07 2.72
C GLN A 220 2.62 -11.99 3.65
N LEU A 221 1.77 -11.07 4.13
CA LEU A 221 2.20 -10.05 5.10
C LEU A 221 2.62 -10.66 6.43
N VAL A 222 1.89 -11.66 6.95
CA VAL A 222 2.32 -12.37 8.16
C VAL A 222 3.68 -13.03 7.93
N TYR A 223 3.88 -13.68 6.78
CA TYR A 223 5.15 -14.29 6.41
C TYR A 223 6.29 -13.25 6.38
N ASP A 224 6.09 -12.10 5.74
CA ASP A 224 7.07 -11.01 5.65
C ASP A 224 7.43 -10.47 7.06
N LEU A 225 6.48 -10.48 8.01
CA LEU A 225 6.68 -9.99 9.37
C LEU A 225 7.31 -11.02 10.34
N LEU A 226 7.47 -12.29 9.96
CA LEU A 226 8.04 -13.32 10.83
C LEU A 226 9.47 -12.98 11.29
N GLY A 227 10.28 -12.37 10.44
CA GLY A 227 11.64 -11.93 10.76
C GLY A 227 11.66 -10.67 11.62
N VAL A 228 10.71 -9.76 11.42
CA VAL A 228 10.60 -8.49 12.15
C VAL A 228 10.11 -8.70 13.59
N TYR A 229 9.15 -9.62 13.78
CA TYR A 229 8.54 -9.95 15.08
C TYR A 229 8.70 -11.45 15.39
N PRO A 230 9.91 -11.90 15.78
CA PRO A 230 10.24 -13.33 15.92
C PRO A 230 9.41 -14.06 16.98
N ASN A 231 8.91 -13.36 17.98
CA ASN A 231 8.16 -13.94 19.10
C ASN A 231 6.64 -14.01 18.86
N HIS A 232 6.16 -13.50 17.69
CA HIS A 232 4.74 -13.49 17.33
C HIS A 232 4.43 -14.57 16.29
N PHE A 233 3.13 -14.78 16.03
CA PHE A 233 2.63 -15.67 15.00
C PHE A 233 3.09 -17.13 15.13
N LYS A 234 3.08 -17.67 16.35
CA LYS A 234 3.53 -19.05 16.61
C LYS A 234 2.73 -20.09 15.82
N LEU A 235 1.40 -19.95 15.82
CA LEU A 235 0.53 -20.88 15.10
C LEU A 235 0.74 -20.78 13.59
N PHE A 236 0.97 -19.59 13.05
CA PHE A 236 1.30 -19.42 11.64
C PHE A 236 2.57 -20.19 11.25
N ARG A 237 3.63 -20.13 12.08
CA ARG A 237 4.88 -20.86 11.85
C ARG A 237 4.69 -22.38 11.83
N ILE A 238 3.80 -22.90 12.69
CA ILE A 238 3.44 -24.33 12.73
C ILE A 238 2.72 -24.71 11.45
N LYS A 239 1.63 -24.02 11.14
CA LYS A 239 0.80 -24.26 9.94
C LYS A 239 1.59 -24.09 8.63
N LEU A 240 2.54 -23.14 8.58
CA LEU A 240 3.43 -22.95 7.43
C LEU A 240 4.32 -24.16 7.19
N LYS A 241 4.89 -24.76 8.26
CA LYS A 241 5.69 -25.98 8.16
C LYS A 241 4.86 -27.20 7.73
N GLU A 242 3.59 -27.21 8.07
CA GLU A 242 2.62 -28.25 7.68
C GLU A 242 2.07 -28.06 6.25
N GLY A 243 2.48 -26.97 5.56
CA GLY A 243 2.08 -26.70 4.17
C GLY A 243 0.67 -26.11 4.01
N HIS A 244 0.09 -25.54 5.07
CA HIS A 244 -1.25 -24.94 5.02
C HIS A 244 -1.28 -23.59 4.29
N TYR A 245 -0.14 -22.89 4.15
CA TYR A 245 -0.06 -21.59 3.51
C TYR A 245 0.84 -21.62 2.28
N ASN A 246 0.39 -20.98 1.20
CA ASN A 246 1.16 -20.84 -0.03
C ASN A 246 1.73 -19.42 -0.10
N VAL A 247 2.89 -19.20 0.50
CA VAL A 247 3.58 -17.91 0.54
C VAL A 247 4.87 -17.96 -0.25
N GLN A 248 5.22 -16.85 -0.91
CA GLN A 248 6.46 -16.73 -1.68
C GLN A 248 7.57 -16.15 -0.80
N SER A 249 8.73 -16.82 -0.75
CA SER A 249 9.93 -16.22 -0.19
C SER A 249 10.39 -15.10 -1.14
N ARG A 250 10.17 -13.83 -0.74
CA ARG A 250 10.83 -12.72 -1.43
C ARG A 250 12.31 -12.84 -1.08
N SER A 251 13.14 -13.27 -2.02
CA SER A 251 14.60 -13.14 -1.87
C SER A 251 14.89 -11.65 -1.68
N ASN A 252 15.46 -11.30 -0.51
CA ASN A 252 16.06 -9.99 -0.29
C ASN A 252 17.10 -9.76 -1.41
N ARG A 253 16.76 -8.91 -2.36
CA ARG A 253 17.69 -8.36 -3.33
C ARG A 253 18.11 -6.99 -2.87
#